data_30d2bd2641238bbb932678b42be47634
#
_entry.id   30d2bd2641238bbb932678b42be47634
#
_cell.length_a   1.000
_cell.length_b   1.000
_cell.length_c   1.000
_cell.angle_alpha   90.00
_cell.angle_beta   90.00
_cell.angle_gamma   90.00
#
_symmetry.space_group_name_H-M   'P 1'
#
loop_
_entity.id
_entity.type
_entity.pdbx_description
1 polymer ?
#
loop_
_entity_poly.entity_id
_entity_poly.type
_entity_poly.pdbx_seq_one_letter_code
_entity_poly.pdbx_strand_id
1 'polypeptide(L)'
;MPIPSGTPVRYIKLGQQGSWEKECLQKGIIRYGFDSGNPERFPLCIGGQWDGLMKSFVKEGSDKGKATDYTNQTRLFFDDDGSTLWITFINQKLYWGHLDKSAPTPHEDGGGVWRTVEGGWRSEDRNGEPLTMDRLAGSLTKIAGFRGTSCNVDMAEYLIRRINGKKSPEVERAVVALKNMKSSVLEMIQLLDPGDFETLVDLVFSTSGWRRQGPVGKTQKTLDLDLTLPSTGERAFVQVKSKTTSAELAGYVTKFNELDLYGRMFYVYHSGEANTEDDRVIVIGPDKLAELVLDAGLTNWLIRKVS
;
A
#
# COMPACT_ATOMS: atom_id res chain seq x y z
N MET A 1 0.30 -23.21 -0.23
CA MET A 1 0.78 -23.24 -1.64
C MET A 1 0.40 -21.93 -2.31
N PRO A 2 1.16 -21.43 -3.32
CA PRO A 2 0.75 -20.24 -4.08
C PRO A 2 -0.55 -20.49 -4.86
N ILE A 3 -1.34 -19.42 -5.05
CA ILE A 3 -2.56 -19.51 -5.87
C ILE A 3 -2.13 -19.66 -7.33
N PRO A 4 -2.60 -20.68 -8.06
CA PRO A 4 -2.25 -20.89 -9.47
C PRO A 4 -2.71 -19.74 -10.37
N SER A 5 -1.97 -19.48 -11.45
CA SER A 5 -2.44 -18.65 -12.55
C SER A 5 -3.67 -19.28 -13.19
N GLY A 6 -4.59 -18.45 -13.67
CA GLY A 6 -5.87 -18.93 -14.23
C GLY A 6 -6.93 -19.30 -13.19
N THR A 7 -6.66 -19.20 -11.88
CA THR A 7 -7.69 -19.37 -10.85
C THR A 7 -8.82 -18.35 -11.08
N PRO A 8 -10.09 -18.79 -11.17
CA PRO A 8 -11.23 -17.88 -11.25
C PRO A 8 -11.27 -16.97 -10.02
N VAL A 9 -11.45 -15.66 -10.24
CA VAL A 9 -11.56 -14.68 -9.15
C VAL A 9 -12.92 -14.00 -9.21
N ARG A 10 -13.59 -13.96 -8.08
CA ARG A 10 -14.90 -13.32 -7.95
C ARG A 10 -14.93 -12.34 -6.80
N TYR A 11 -15.52 -11.18 -7.07
CA TYR A 11 -15.88 -10.22 -6.05
C TYR A 11 -17.24 -10.58 -5.44
N ILE A 12 -17.36 -10.44 -4.14
CA ILE A 12 -18.61 -10.58 -3.37
C ILE A 12 -18.85 -9.35 -2.50
N LYS A 13 -20.07 -8.83 -2.56
CA LYS A 13 -20.56 -7.79 -1.66
C LYS A 13 -21.29 -8.45 -0.50
N LEU A 14 -20.82 -8.22 0.70
CA LEU A 14 -21.35 -8.84 1.91
C LEU A 14 -22.53 -8.05 2.49
N GLY A 15 -23.69 -8.27 1.90
CA GLY A 15 -24.93 -7.60 2.27
C GLY A 15 -25.12 -6.21 1.67
N GLN A 16 -26.33 -5.68 1.80
CA GLN A 16 -26.66 -4.33 1.37
C GLN A 16 -25.87 -3.33 2.22
N GLN A 17 -25.12 -2.44 1.57
CA GLN A 17 -24.26 -1.45 2.25
C GLN A 17 -23.29 -2.07 3.28
N GLY A 18 -22.86 -3.33 3.06
CA GLY A 18 -21.92 -3.99 3.95
C GLY A 18 -22.51 -4.54 5.25
N SER A 19 -23.84 -4.68 5.33
CA SER A 19 -24.53 -5.09 6.55
C SER A 19 -24.06 -6.41 7.16
N TRP A 20 -23.41 -7.28 6.38
CA TRP A 20 -22.91 -8.59 6.81
C TRP A 20 -21.39 -8.65 6.96
N GLU A 21 -20.67 -7.59 6.66
CA GLU A 21 -19.20 -7.56 6.65
C GLU A 21 -18.60 -8.01 7.99
N LYS A 22 -19.10 -7.42 9.08
CA LYS A 22 -18.60 -7.72 10.42
C LYS A 22 -18.80 -9.20 10.79
N GLU A 23 -19.99 -9.73 10.54
CA GLU A 23 -20.32 -11.13 10.81
C GLU A 23 -19.45 -12.06 9.95
N CYS A 24 -19.38 -11.80 8.65
CA CYS A 24 -18.63 -12.61 7.71
C CYS A 24 -17.14 -12.69 8.03
N LEU A 25 -16.53 -11.57 8.46
CA LEU A 25 -15.14 -11.57 8.90
C LEU A 25 -14.94 -12.33 10.21
N GLN A 26 -15.81 -12.10 11.20
CA GLN A 26 -15.68 -12.75 12.51
C GLN A 26 -15.89 -14.25 12.47
N LYS A 27 -16.85 -14.71 11.65
CA LYS A 27 -17.18 -16.13 11.52
C LYS A 27 -16.36 -16.84 10.43
N GLY A 28 -15.59 -16.11 9.61
CA GLY A 28 -14.86 -16.67 8.49
C GLY A 28 -15.79 -17.27 7.42
N ILE A 29 -16.87 -16.59 7.07
CA ILE A 29 -17.88 -17.07 6.12
C ILE A 29 -18.09 -16.09 4.95
N ILE A 30 -18.65 -16.59 3.85
CA ILE A 30 -19.34 -15.78 2.85
C ILE A 30 -20.83 -15.98 3.03
N ARG A 31 -21.53 -14.87 3.24
CA ARG A 31 -22.99 -14.86 3.21
C ARG A 31 -23.46 -14.33 1.86
N TYR A 32 -24.31 -15.12 1.18
CA TYR A 32 -24.80 -14.85 -0.17
C TYR A 32 -26.31 -14.62 -0.15
N GLY A 33 -26.77 -13.51 -0.72
CA GLY A 33 -28.15 -13.08 -0.77
C GLY A 33 -28.95 -13.68 -1.92
N PHE A 34 -29.82 -12.86 -2.54
CA PHE A 34 -30.79 -13.23 -3.58
C PHE A 34 -31.83 -14.25 -3.15
N ASP A 35 -32.28 -14.17 -1.89
CA ASP A 35 -33.27 -15.09 -1.34
C ASP A 35 -32.95 -16.57 -1.59
N SER A 36 -31.70 -16.91 -1.78
CA SER A 36 -31.25 -18.29 -1.98
C SER A 36 -31.50 -19.16 -0.75
N GLY A 37 -31.73 -18.52 0.42
CA GLY A 37 -32.20 -19.17 1.64
C GLY A 37 -33.72 -19.28 1.76
N ASN A 38 -34.49 -18.73 0.81
CA ASN A 38 -35.95 -18.85 0.79
C ASN A 38 -36.34 -20.35 0.75
N PRO A 39 -37.27 -20.81 1.63
CA PRO A 39 -37.71 -22.21 1.70
C PRO A 39 -38.17 -22.81 0.38
N GLU A 40 -38.72 -21.99 -0.51
CA GLU A 40 -39.16 -22.47 -1.86
C GLU A 40 -37.97 -22.57 -2.84
N ARG A 41 -36.93 -21.75 -2.72
CA ARG A 41 -35.79 -21.67 -3.63
C ARG A 41 -34.61 -22.51 -3.21
N PHE A 42 -34.35 -22.62 -1.93
CA PHE A 42 -33.22 -23.38 -1.43
C PHE A 42 -33.20 -24.83 -1.91
N PRO A 43 -34.32 -25.59 -1.88
CA PRO A 43 -34.36 -26.93 -2.43
C PRO A 43 -34.04 -26.99 -3.92
N LEU A 44 -34.45 -25.99 -4.71
CA LEU A 44 -34.13 -25.88 -6.13
C LEU A 44 -32.63 -25.71 -6.35
N CYS A 45 -31.99 -24.86 -5.51
CA CYS A 45 -30.54 -24.63 -5.58
C CYS A 45 -29.75 -25.90 -5.22
N ILE A 46 -30.09 -26.55 -4.10
CA ILE A 46 -29.43 -27.78 -3.65
C ILE A 46 -29.65 -28.93 -4.67
N GLY A 47 -30.82 -29.01 -5.29
CA GLY A 47 -31.15 -29.98 -6.30
C GLY A 47 -30.64 -29.68 -7.72
N GLY A 48 -29.88 -28.55 -7.90
CA GLY A 48 -29.36 -28.12 -9.20
C GLY A 48 -30.46 -27.76 -10.23
N GLN A 49 -31.66 -27.44 -9.76
CA GLN A 49 -32.83 -27.15 -10.62
C GLN A 49 -32.82 -25.64 -11.03
N TRP A 50 -31.79 -25.24 -11.76
CA TRP A 50 -31.53 -23.85 -12.12
C TRP A 50 -32.62 -23.19 -12.95
N ASP A 51 -33.29 -23.98 -13.88
CA ASP A 51 -34.43 -23.48 -14.62
C ASP A 51 -35.62 -23.18 -13.73
N GLY A 52 -35.85 -23.99 -12.70
CA GLY A 52 -36.87 -23.76 -11.69
C GLY A 52 -36.61 -22.48 -10.89
N LEU A 53 -35.35 -22.28 -10.49
CA LEU A 53 -34.91 -21.07 -9.78
C LEU A 53 -35.13 -19.83 -10.68
N MET A 54 -34.70 -19.85 -11.95
CA MET A 54 -34.93 -18.74 -12.86
C MET A 54 -36.41 -18.39 -13.01
N LYS A 55 -37.27 -19.42 -13.18
CA LYS A 55 -38.73 -19.22 -13.26
C LYS A 55 -39.30 -18.59 -11.99
N SER A 56 -38.77 -18.91 -10.81
CA SER A 56 -39.20 -18.31 -9.53
C SER A 56 -38.92 -16.82 -9.47
N PHE A 57 -37.77 -16.38 -9.99
CA PHE A 57 -37.44 -14.95 -10.08
C PHE A 57 -38.33 -14.18 -11.05
N VAL A 58 -38.64 -14.81 -12.23
CA VAL A 58 -39.57 -14.21 -13.19
C VAL A 58 -40.97 -14.08 -12.60
N LYS A 59 -41.45 -15.10 -11.87
CA LYS A 59 -42.75 -15.10 -11.22
C LYS A 59 -42.90 -13.97 -10.19
N GLU A 60 -41.80 -13.56 -9.55
CA GLU A 60 -41.75 -12.43 -8.63
C GLU A 60 -41.52 -11.06 -9.29
N GLY A 61 -41.56 -11.00 -10.61
CA GLY A 61 -41.51 -9.76 -11.37
C GLY A 61 -40.12 -9.33 -11.87
N SER A 62 -39.10 -10.20 -11.76
CA SER A 62 -37.83 -9.96 -12.43
C SER A 62 -37.97 -10.13 -13.94
N ASP A 63 -37.38 -9.22 -14.71
CA ASP A 63 -37.25 -9.50 -16.19
C ASP A 63 -36.34 -10.71 -16.40
N LYS A 64 -36.49 -11.33 -17.58
CA LYS A 64 -35.79 -12.58 -17.91
C LYS A 64 -34.26 -12.43 -17.85
N GLY A 65 -33.71 -11.26 -18.22
CA GLY A 65 -32.28 -11.00 -18.19
C GLY A 65 -31.75 -11.01 -16.77
N LYS A 66 -32.41 -10.26 -15.84
CA LYS A 66 -32.04 -10.23 -14.42
C LYS A 66 -32.23 -11.60 -13.76
N ALA A 67 -33.35 -12.30 -14.06
CA ALA A 67 -33.58 -13.64 -13.53
C ALA A 67 -32.49 -14.63 -13.94
N THR A 68 -32.02 -14.54 -15.18
CA THR A 68 -30.91 -15.36 -15.70
C THR A 68 -29.58 -14.98 -14.96
N ASP A 69 -29.29 -13.69 -14.81
CA ASP A 69 -28.10 -13.26 -14.11
C ASP A 69 -28.11 -13.73 -12.65
N TYR A 70 -29.19 -13.50 -11.92
CA TYR A 70 -29.33 -13.95 -10.53
C TYR A 70 -29.16 -15.47 -10.39
N THR A 71 -29.73 -16.24 -11.31
CA THR A 71 -29.60 -17.70 -11.33
C THR A 71 -28.15 -18.11 -11.56
N ASN A 72 -27.46 -17.49 -12.52
CA ASN A 72 -26.07 -17.80 -12.83
C ASN A 72 -25.15 -17.44 -11.66
N GLN A 73 -25.35 -16.28 -11.04
CA GLN A 73 -24.59 -15.87 -9.87
C GLN A 73 -24.78 -16.83 -8.69
N THR A 74 -26.04 -17.23 -8.43
CA THR A 74 -26.38 -18.21 -7.39
C THR A 74 -25.73 -19.55 -7.66
N ARG A 75 -25.86 -20.05 -8.91
CA ARG A 75 -25.25 -21.29 -9.33
C ARG A 75 -23.74 -21.31 -9.10
N LEU A 76 -23.02 -20.25 -9.49
CA LEU A 76 -21.58 -20.15 -9.31
C LEU A 76 -21.16 -20.22 -7.82
N PHE A 77 -22.00 -19.72 -6.91
CA PHE A 77 -21.73 -19.82 -5.47
C PHE A 77 -22.04 -21.24 -4.92
N PHE A 78 -23.11 -21.86 -5.37
CA PHE A 78 -23.53 -23.20 -4.92
C PHE A 78 -22.62 -24.31 -5.47
N ASP A 79 -22.24 -24.22 -6.75
CA ASP A 79 -21.41 -25.21 -7.45
C ASP A 79 -19.91 -25.02 -7.19
N ASP A 80 -19.48 -23.97 -6.46
CA ASP A 80 -18.07 -23.75 -6.18
C ASP A 80 -17.48 -24.90 -5.34
N ASP A 81 -16.48 -25.56 -5.87
CA ASP A 81 -15.76 -26.67 -5.25
C ASP A 81 -14.55 -26.25 -4.42
N GLY A 82 -14.41 -24.94 -4.17
CA GLY A 82 -13.27 -24.31 -3.51
C GLY A 82 -12.18 -23.85 -4.49
N SER A 83 -12.38 -24.00 -5.81
CA SER A 83 -11.42 -23.55 -6.82
C SER A 83 -11.47 -22.05 -7.07
N THR A 84 -12.58 -21.38 -6.78
CA THR A 84 -12.73 -19.93 -6.96
C THR A 84 -12.07 -19.15 -5.80
N LEU A 85 -11.30 -18.13 -6.16
CA LEU A 85 -10.81 -17.14 -5.21
C LEU A 85 -11.86 -16.05 -5.03
N TRP A 86 -12.42 -15.98 -3.85
CA TRP A 86 -13.38 -14.93 -3.49
C TRP A 86 -12.67 -13.75 -2.86
N ILE A 87 -13.10 -12.54 -3.24
CA ILE A 87 -12.58 -11.30 -2.67
C ILE A 87 -13.70 -10.35 -2.24
N THR A 88 -13.41 -9.52 -1.27
CA THR A 88 -14.24 -8.38 -0.88
C THR A 88 -13.37 -7.22 -0.43
N PHE A 89 -13.93 -5.99 -0.39
CA PHE A 89 -13.25 -4.81 0.15
C PHE A 89 -14.01 -4.30 1.37
N ILE A 90 -13.30 -4.19 2.49
CA ILE A 90 -13.86 -3.70 3.77
C ILE A 90 -12.82 -2.77 4.39
N ASN A 91 -13.23 -1.56 4.82
CA ASN A 91 -12.37 -0.59 5.50
C ASN A 91 -11.04 -0.35 4.76
N GLN A 92 -11.09 -0.07 3.46
CA GLN A 92 -9.93 0.20 2.59
C GLN A 92 -8.94 -0.96 2.46
N LYS A 93 -9.34 -2.19 2.81
CA LYS A 93 -8.53 -3.40 2.68
C LYS A 93 -9.25 -4.43 1.80
N LEU A 94 -8.47 -5.14 0.99
CA LEU A 94 -8.92 -6.31 0.28
C LEU A 94 -8.84 -7.53 1.20
N TYR A 95 -9.92 -8.29 1.26
CA TYR A 95 -9.98 -9.60 1.89
C TYR A 95 -10.15 -10.67 0.83
N TRP A 96 -9.51 -11.82 1.02
CA TRP A 96 -9.54 -12.92 0.07
C TRP A 96 -9.58 -14.28 0.76
N GLY A 97 -10.14 -15.28 0.08
CA GLY A 97 -10.19 -16.65 0.54
C GLY A 97 -10.86 -17.59 -0.45
N HIS A 98 -10.75 -18.85 -0.22
CA HIS A 98 -11.47 -19.91 -0.95
C HIS A 98 -12.59 -20.44 -0.07
N LEU A 99 -13.69 -20.88 -0.68
CA LEU A 99 -14.72 -21.61 0.05
C LEU A 99 -14.21 -23.01 0.40
N ASP A 100 -14.64 -23.52 1.55
CA ASP A 100 -14.50 -24.93 1.84
C ASP A 100 -15.48 -25.75 0.96
N LYS A 101 -15.39 -27.09 1.08
CA LYS A 101 -16.23 -28.01 0.30
C LYS A 101 -17.61 -28.28 0.94
N SER A 102 -17.97 -27.53 2.00
CA SER A 102 -19.27 -27.69 2.64
C SER A 102 -20.41 -27.19 1.73
N ALA A 103 -21.56 -27.79 1.84
CA ALA A 103 -22.75 -27.31 1.14
C ALA A 103 -23.20 -25.96 1.70
N PRO A 104 -23.78 -25.07 0.87
CA PRO A 104 -24.41 -23.86 1.34
C PRO A 104 -25.49 -24.17 2.39
N THR A 105 -25.50 -23.39 3.49
CA THR A 105 -26.44 -23.55 4.58
C THR A 105 -27.32 -22.29 4.68
N PRO A 106 -28.66 -22.41 4.82
CA PRO A 106 -29.53 -21.26 5.06
C PRO A 106 -29.12 -20.52 6.34
N HIS A 107 -29.16 -19.19 6.30
CA HIS A 107 -28.88 -18.38 7.47
C HIS A 107 -30.12 -18.34 8.38
N GLU A 108 -29.92 -18.31 9.70
CA GLU A 108 -30.97 -18.39 10.70
C GLU A 108 -32.01 -17.27 10.60
N ASP A 109 -31.60 -16.07 10.15
CA ASP A 109 -32.51 -14.92 9.93
C ASP A 109 -33.27 -14.97 8.60
N GLY A 110 -33.13 -16.03 7.81
CA GLY A 110 -33.76 -16.19 6.49
C GLY A 110 -33.13 -15.33 5.38
N GLY A 111 -32.10 -14.55 5.67
CA GLY A 111 -31.45 -13.63 4.72
C GLY A 111 -30.32 -14.28 3.91
N GLY A 112 -30.64 -15.29 3.08
CA GLY A 112 -29.69 -15.96 2.20
C GLY A 112 -29.08 -17.23 2.78
N VAL A 113 -27.95 -17.63 2.18
CA VAL A 113 -27.17 -18.81 2.58
C VAL A 113 -25.75 -18.41 2.91
N TRP A 114 -25.03 -19.26 3.63
CA TRP A 114 -23.63 -19.04 3.93
C TRP A 114 -22.78 -20.30 3.65
N ARG A 115 -21.50 -20.09 3.42
CA ARG A 115 -20.45 -21.11 3.36
C ARG A 115 -19.20 -20.62 4.06
N THR A 116 -18.41 -21.54 4.60
CA THR A 116 -17.16 -21.24 5.29
C THR A 116 -16.06 -20.88 4.30
N VAL A 117 -15.26 -19.88 4.67
CA VAL A 117 -13.99 -19.58 3.99
C VAL A 117 -12.89 -20.43 4.63
N GLU A 118 -12.20 -21.22 3.84
CA GLU A 118 -11.15 -22.13 4.29
C GLU A 118 -10.02 -21.36 4.99
N GLY A 119 -9.85 -21.60 6.29
CA GLY A 119 -8.90 -20.89 7.14
C GLY A 119 -9.23 -19.42 7.41
N GLY A 120 -10.47 -18.99 7.13
CA GLY A 120 -10.96 -17.63 7.31
C GLY A 120 -10.46 -16.63 6.25
N TRP A 121 -10.99 -15.42 6.31
CA TRP A 121 -10.59 -14.33 5.45
C TRP A 121 -9.17 -13.84 5.75
N ARG A 122 -8.39 -13.55 4.71
CA ARG A 122 -7.03 -13.00 4.79
C ARG A 122 -7.00 -11.62 4.15
N SER A 123 -6.28 -10.66 4.75
CA SER A 123 -6.13 -9.30 4.22
C SER A 123 -4.68 -8.94 3.89
N GLU A 124 -3.80 -9.91 3.90
CA GLU A 124 -2.37 -9.79 3.63
C GLU A 124 -1.98 -10.68 2.45
N ASP A 125 -0.91 -10.32 1.78
CA ASP A 125 -0.28 -11.20 0.81
C ASP A 125 0.47 -12.35 1.51
N ARG A 126 1.06 -13.26 0.75
CA ARG A 126 1.77 -14.42 1.31
C ARG A 126 3.10 -14.07 1.99
N ASN A 127 3.56 -12.85 1.87
CA ASN A 127 4.74 -12.33 2.57
C ASN A 127 4.36 -11.56 3.85
N GLY A 128 3.06 -11.47 4.18
CA GLY A 128 2.55 -10.72 5.33
C GLY A 128 2.32 -9.23 5.07
N GLU A 129 2.43 -8.78 3.80
CA GLU A 129 2.18 -7.38 3.46
C GLU A 129 0.69 -7.10 3.31
N PRO A 130 0.14 -6.04 3.93
CA PRO A 130 -1.27 -5.72 3.88
C PRO A 130 -1.71 -5.31 2.46
N LEU A 131 -2.85 -5.84 2.02
CA LEU A 131 -3.47 -5.55 0.73
C LEU A 131 -4.43 -4.35 0.86
N THR A 132 -3.88 -3.15 1.07
CA THR A 132 -4.65 -1.91 1.18
C THR A 132 -4.97 -1.32 -0.19
N MET A 133 -6.10 -0.60 -0.32
CA MET A 133 -6.57 -0.06 -1.61
C MET A 133 -5.59 0.92 -2.25
N ASP A 134 -4.85 1.70 -1.46
CA ASP A 134 -3.81 2.62 -1.92
C ASP A 134 -2.59 1.92 -2.55
N ARG A 135 -2.37 0.65 -2.20
CA ARG A 135 -1.29 -0.19 -2.76
C ARG A 135 -1.74 -1.09 -3.91
N LEU A 136 -3.02 -1.07 -4.24
CA LEU A 136 -3.61 -1.87 -5.32
C LEU A 136 -3.93 -1.01 -6.55
N ALA A 137 -3.92 -1.63 -7.74
CA ALA A 137 -4.28 -0.94 -8.96
C ALA A 137 -5.71 -0.37 -8.90
N GLY A 138 -5.89 0.89 -9.29
CA GLY A 138 -7.18 1.57 -9.27
C GLY A 138 -8.25 0.88 -10.13
N SER A 139 -7.85 0.18 -11.20
CA SER A 139 -8.74 -0.66 -12.00
C SER A 139 -9.33 -1.84 -11.22
N LEU A 140 -8.58 -2.43 -10.28
CA LEU A 140 -9.09 -3.46 -9.38
C LEU A 140 -9.98 -2.85 -8.29
N THR A 141 -9.54 -1.78 -7.64
CA THR A 141 -10.27 -1.22 -6.49
C THR A 141 -11.62 -0.61 -6.85
N LYS A 142 -11.83 -0.22 -8.13
CA LYS A 142 -13.14 0.23 -8.64
C LYS A 142 -14.26 -0.79 -8.43
N ILE A 143 -13.93 -2.10 -8.36
CA ILE A 143 -14.92 -3.15 -8.17
C ILE A 143 -15.64 -3.06 -6.82
N ALA A 144 -15.02 -2.41 -5.82
CA ALA A 144 -15.67 -2.13 -4.53
C ALA A 144 -16.97 -1.32 -4.67
N GLY A 145 -17.10 -0.54 -5.75
CA GLY A 145 -18.31 0.20 -6.10
C GLY A 145 -19.36 -0.60 -6.88
N PHE A 146 -19.16 -1.91 -7.08
CA PHE A 146 -20.10 -2.74 -7.81
C PHE A 146 -21.46 -2.78 -7.11
N ARG A 147 -22.55 -2.58 -7.90
CA ARG A 147 -23.90 -2.47 -7.34
C ARG A 147 -24.61 -3.81 -7.14
N GLY A 148 -24.16 -4.86 -7.82
CA GLY A 148 -24.72 -6.22 -7.66
C GLY A 148 -24.11 -6.97 -6.47
N THR A 149 -24.48 -8.24 -6.31
CA THR A 149 -24.01 -9.09 -5.20
C THR A 149 -22.62 -9.66 -5.47
N SER A 150 -22.38 -10.20 -6.66
CA SER A 150 -21.07 -10.71 -7.05
C SER A 150 -20.79 -10.48 -8.54
N CYS A 151 -19.51 -10.42 -8.91
CA CYS A 151 -19.10 -10.34 -10.31
C CYS A 151 -17.72 -10.96 -10.52
N ASN A 152 -17.36 -11.19 -11.77
CA ASN A 152 -16.01 -11.60 -12.13
C ASN A 152 -15.03 -10.44 -11.91
N VAL A 153 -13.78 -10.78 -11.65
CA VAL A 153 -12.68 -9.83 -11.51
C VAL A 153 -11.80 -9.88 -12.76
N ASP A 154 -11.89 -8.86 -13.60
CA ASP A 154 -11.11 -8.78 -14.85
C ASP A 154 -9.59 -8.74 -14.61
N MET A 155 -9.17 -8.23 -13.44
CA MET A 155 -7.78 -8.14 -13.01
C MET A 155 -7.28 -9.37 -12.23
N ALA A 156 -7.83 -10.57 -12.52
CA ALA A 156 -7.55 -11.79 -11.77
C ALA A 156 -6.04 -12.10 -11.69
N GLU A 157 -5.33 -12.10 -12.81
CA GLU A 157 -3.88 -12.41 -12.86
C GLU A 157 -3.04 -11.40 -12.09
N TYR A 158 -3.38 -10.11 -12.17
CA TYR A 158 -2.74 -9.08 -11.36
C TYR A 158 -2.94 -9.35 -9.87
N LEU A 159 -4.19 -9.64 -9.46
CA LEU A 159 -4.53 -9.88 -8.06
C LEU A 159 -3.84 -11.14 -7.52
N ILE A 160 -3.88 -12.25 -8.27
CA ILE A 160 -3.22 -13.51 -7.90
C ILE A 160 -1.71 -13.28 -7.69
N ARG A 161 -1.08 -12.52 -8.58
CA ARG A 161 0.33 -12.17 -8.45
C ARG A 161 0.58 -11.36 -7.18
N ARG A 162 -0.27 -10.35 -6.87
CA ARG A 162 -0.20 -9.54 -5.66
C ARG A 162 -0.37 -10.37 -4.38
N ILE A 163 -1.39 -11.25 -4.34
CA ILE A 163 -1.61 -12.15 -3.19
C ILE A 163 -0.45 -13.12 -3.00
N ASN A 164 0.14 -13.61 -4.09
CA ASN A 164 1.31 -14.48 -4.03
C ASN A 164 2.61 -13.74 -3.63
N GLY A 165 2.56 -12.42 -3.39
CA GLY A 165 3.73 -11.61 -3.04
C GLY A 165 4.76 -11.49 -4.15
N LYS A 166 4.35 -11.73 -5.41
CA LYS A 166 5.23 -11.69 -6.59
C LYS A 166 5.22 -10.30 -7.22
N LYS A 167 6.38 -9.82 -7.60
CA LYS A 167 6.55 -8.62 -8.44
C LYS A 167 6.58 -9.01 -9.91
N SER A 168 6.20 -8.10 -10.80
CA SER A 168 6.44 -8.33 -12.23
C SER A 168 7.94 -8.16 -12.56
N PRO A 169 8.44 -8.81 -13.62
CA PRO A 169 9.86 -8.68 -14.02
C PRO A 169 10.28 -7.22 -14.25
N GLU A 170 9.38 -6.36 -14.73
CA GLU A 170 9.63 -4.93 -14.92
C GLU A 170 9.86 -4.22 -13.57
N VAL A 171 9.04 -4.52 -12.57
CA VAL A 171 9.18 -3.97 -11.22
C VAL A 171 10.47 -4.46 -10.56
N GLU A 172 10.82 -5.74 -10.72
CA GLU A 172 12.08 -6.28 -10.19
C GLU A 172 13.28 -5.59 -10.80
N ARG A 173 13.30 -5.42 -12.14
CA ARG A 173 14.37 -4.68 -12.83
C ARG A 173 14.45 -3.22 -12.34
N ALA A 174 13.33 -2.54 -12.19
CA ALA A 174 13.29 -1.17 -11.70
C ALA A 174 13.83 -1.04 -10.26
N VAL A 175 13.48 -1.96 -9.37
CA VAL A 175 13.98 -1.97 -7.99
C VAL A 175 15.50 -2.18 -7.95
N VAL A 176 16.03 -3.10 -8.78
CA VAL A 176 17.49 -3.33 -8.90
C VAL A 176 18.19 -2.09 -9.48
N ALA A 177 17.64 -1.49 -10.53
CA ALA A 177 18.20 -0.28 -11.14
C ALA A 177 18.22 0.89 -10.16
N LEU A 178 17.15 1.09 -9.38
CA LEU A 178 17.09 2.13 -8.34
C LEU A 178 18.12 1.90 -7.24
N LYS A 179 18.30 0.66 -6.80
CA LYS A 179 19.32 0.31 -5.81
C LYS A 179 20.73 0.62 -6.31
N ASN A 180 21.04 0.24 -7.56
CA ASN A 180 22.33 0.52 -8.17
C ASN A 180 22.55 2.03 -8.34
N MET A 181 21.52 2.77 -8.76
CA MET A 181 21.60 4.22 -8.88
C MET A 181 21.87 4.89 -7.53
N LYS A 182 21.22 4.43 -6.45
CA LYS A 182 21.46 4.93 -5.09
C LYS A 182 22.92 4.73 -4.66
N SER A 183 23.49 3.55 -4.93
CA SER A 183 24.92 3.29 -4.65
C SER A 183 25.84 4.22 -5.44
N SER A 184 25.62 4.37 -6.75
CA SER A 184 26.41 5.26 -7.60
C SER A 184 26.30 6.72 -7.18
N VAL A 185 25.10 7.18 -6.77
CA VAL A 185 24.92 8.54 -6.23
C VAL A 185 25.75 8.74 -4.97
N LEU A 186 25.77 7.78 -4.06
CA LEU A 186 26.57 7.86 -2.85
C LEU A 186 28.08 7.93 -3.15
N GLU A 187 28.57 7.10 -4.07
CA GLU A 187 29.96 7.12 -4.53
C GLU A 187 30.34 8.49 -5.11
N MET A 188 29.49 9.09 -5.95
CA MET A 188 29.71 10.42 -6.50
C MET A 188 29.68 11.52 -5.42
N ILE A 189 28.79 11.44 -4.42
CA ILE A 189 28.77 12.40 -3.30
C ILE A 189 30.11 12.39 -2.55
N GLN A 190 30.73 11.22 -2.37
CA GLN A 190 32.02 11.08 -1.69
C GLN A 190 33.20 11.68 -2.46
N LEU A 191 33.03 11.96 -3.77
CA LEU A 191 34.04 12.63 -4.61
C LEU A 191 33.95 14.17 -4.55
N LEU A 192 32.86 14.73 -3.97
CA LEU A 192 32.72 16.18 -3.86
C LEU A 192 33.71 16.76 -2.87
N ASP A 193 34.23 17.96 -3.18
CA ASP A 193 34.88 18.78 -2.17
C ASP A 193 33.86 19.29 -1.12
N PRO A 194 34.30 19.73 0.07
CA PRO A 194 33.39 20.14 1.13
C PRO A 194 32.41 21.26 0.72
N GLY A 195 32.85 22.23 -0.09
CA GLY A 195 32.01 23.36 -0.52
C GLY A 195 30.92 22.92 -1.52
N ASP A 196 31.26 22.02 -2.44
CA ASP A 196 30.30 21.45 -3.37
C ASP A 196 29.32 20.50 -2.63
N PHE A 197 29.79 19.81 -1.58
CA PHE A 197 28.92 19.01 -0.74
C PHE A 197 27.92 19.86 0.05
N GLU A 198 28.33 20.98 0.64
CA GLU A 198 27.42 21.96 1.27
C GLU A 198 26.39 22.49 0.25
N THR A 199 26.84 22.80 -0.98
CA THR A 199 25.96 23.24 -2.07
C THR A 199 24.93 22.17 -2.44
N LEU A 200 25.32 20.91 -2.54
CA LEU A 200 24.39 19.79 -2.79
C LEU A 200 23.32 19.70 -1.71
N VAL A 201 23.73 19.79 -0.45
CA VAL A 201 22.81 19.76 0.70
C VAL A 201 21.85 20.95 0.67
N ASP A 202 22.32 22.17 0.37
CA ASP A 202 21.47 23.35 0.21
C ASP A 202 20.43 23.15 -0.92
N LEU A 203 20.80 22.58 -2.05
CA LEU A 203 19.89 22.25 -3.16
C LEU A 203 18.84 21.21 -2.75
N VAL A 204 19.21 20.18 -1.99
CA VAL A 204 18.28 19.18 -1.46
C VAL A 204 17.23 19.83 -0.55
N PHE A 205 17.66 20.67 0.39
CA PHE A 205 16.73 21.36 1.28
C PHE A 205 15.85 22.36 0.53
N SER A 206 16.40 23.08 -0.46
CA SER A 206 15.64 24.00 -1.29
C SER A 206 14.52 23.31 -2.07
N THR A 207 14.78 22.13 -2.63
CA THR A 207 13.73 21.33 -3.33
C THR A 207 12.67 20.80 -2.35
N SER A 208 13.00 20.65 -1.09
CA SER A 208 12.08 20.26 0.00
C SER A 208 11.32 21.46 0.61
N GLY A 209 11.44 22.67 0.02
CA GLY A 209 10.70 23.86 0.41
C GLY A 209 11.36 24.72 1.47
N TRP A 210 12.53 24.33 1.97
CA TRP A 210 13.31 25.15 2.89
C TRP A 210 13.97 26.31 2.15
N ARG A 211 14.05 27.47 2.78
CA ARG A 211 14.71 28.65 2.25
C ARG A 211 15.88 29.05 3.13
N ARG A 212 17.02 29.26 2.50
CA ARG A 212 18.21 29.75 3.16
C ARG A 212 18.02 31.20 3.62
N GLN A 213 18.45 31.48 4.85
CA GLN A 213 18.52 32.81 5.42
C GLN A 213 19.99 33.28 5.34
N GLY A 214 20.29 34.34 4.57
CA GLY A 214 21.63 34.91 4.45
C GLY A 214 22.50 34.37 3.31
N PRO A 215 23.64 35.05 3.03
CA PRO A 215 24.52 34.72 1.90
C PRO A 215 25.34 33.45 2.15
N VAL A 216 25.69 32.76 1.05
CA VAL A 216 26.60 31.59 1.04
C VAL A 216 27.97 32.00 1.66
N GLY A 217 28.45 31.25 2.63
CA GLY A 217 29.82 31.33 3.13
C GLY A 217 30.15 32.46 4.13
N LYS A 218 29.15 33.19 4.68
CA LYS A 218 29.37 34.26 5.70
C LYS A 218 28.49 34.16 6.96
N THR A 219 27.85 33.04 7.18
CA THR A 219 27.08 32.79 8.40
C THR A 219 28.02 32.38 9.52
N GLN A 220 27.61 32.62 10.75
CA GLN A 220 28.40 32.38 11.99
C GLN A 220 29.29 31.13 11.87
N LYS A 221 30.54 31.21 12.31
CA LYS A 221 31.58 30.15 12.22
C LYS A 221 31.17 28.72 12.70
N THR A 222 29.92 28.55 13.07
CA THR A 222 29.38 27.33 13.69
C THR A 222 28.25 26.66 12.93
N LEU A 223 27.73 27.25 11.82
CA LEU A 223 26.58 26.75 11.07
C LEU A 223 26.89 26.78 9.58
N ASP A 224 26.61 25.69 8.87
CA ASP A 224 26.79 25.65 7.42
C ASP A 224 25.58 26.25 6.69
N LEU A 225 24.33 25.96 7.13
CA LEU A 225 23.12 26.54 6.59
C LEU A 225 22.15 26.97 7.71
N ASP A 226 21.60 28.17 7.58
CA ASP A 226 20.45 28.68 8.36
C ASP A 226 19.22 28.65 7.47
N LEU A 227 18.20 27.85 7.84
CA LEU A 227 17.05 27.56 7.01
C LEU A 227 15.75 28.00 7.68
N THR A 228 14.79 28.46 6.87
CA THR A 228 13.40 28.70 7.29
C THR A 228 12.44 27.95 6.38
N LEU A 229 11.44 27.30 6.96
CA LEU A 229 10.33 26.71 6.22
C LEU A 229 9.19 27.74 6.14
N PRO A 230 8.92 28.36 4.97
CA PRO A 230 7.99 29.48 4.88
C PRO A 230 6.55 29.15 5.25
N SER A 231 6.14 27.88 5.08
CA SER A 231 4.77 27.43 5.37
C SER A 231 4.43 27.44 6.87
N THR A 232 5.42 27.24 7.74
CA THR A 232 5.22 27.14 9.19
C THR A 232 5.97 28.23 9.96
N GLY A 233 6.94 28.92 9.32
CA GLY A 233 7.89 29.81 9.99
C GLY A 233 8.96 29.07 10.81
N GLU A 234 9.00 27.72 10.72
CA GLU A 234 9.98 26.91 11.42
C GLU A 234 11.40 27.28 10.99
N ARG A 235 12.30 27.48 11.96
CA ARG A 235 13.72 27.69 11.71
C ARG A 235 14.52 26.45 12.08
N ALA A 236 15.45 26.10 11.20
CA ALA A 236 16.39 25.01 11.42
C ALA A 236 17.81 25.42 11.03
N PHE A 237 18.79 24.84 11.68
CA PHE A 237 20.14 24.89 11.15
C PHE A 237 20.59 23.52 10.63
N VAL A 238 21.49 23.55 9.66
CA VAL A 238 22.08 22.35 9.08
C VAL A 238 23.59 22.39 9.30
N GLN A 239 24.12 21.27 9.80
CA GLN A 239 25.55 21.01 9.85
C GLN A 239 25.88 19.93 8.83
N VAL A 240 26.87 20.19 7.98
CA VAL A 240 27.30 19.29 6.90
C VAL A 240 28.73 18.79 7.20
N LYS A 241 28.93 17.48 7.08
CA LYS A 241 30.23 16.83 7.35
C LYS A 241 30.56 15.77 6.31
N SER A 242 31.68 15.86 5.68
CA SER A 242 32.17 14.80 4.79
C SER A 242 32.37 13.50 5.56
N LYS A 243 32.98 13.58 6.74
CA LYS A 243 33.20 12.44 7.64
C LYS A 243 32.87 12.86 9.09
N THR A 244 32.27 11.94 9.83
CA THR A 244 31.84 12.23 11.21
C THR A 244 31.93 11.03 12.15
N THR A 245 31.77 11.32 13.44
CA THR A 245 31.58 10.38 14.55
C THR A 245 30.47 10.86 15.47
N SER A 246 29.89 9.96 16.29
CA SER A 246 28.88 10.34 17.30
C SER A 246 29.40 11.35 18.32
N ALA A 247 30.70 11.33 18.66
CA ALA A 247 31.31 12.28 19.55
C ALA A 247 31.33 13.71 18.95
N GLU A 248 31.58 13.82 17.63
CA GLU A 248 31.53 15.10 16.93
C GLU A 248 30.12 15.67 16.89
N LEU A 249 29.11 14.81 16.57
CA LEU A 249 27.69 15.18 16.59
C LEU A 249 27.31 15.73 18.00
N ALA A 250 27.70 15.06 19.09
CA ALA A 250 27.36 15.47 20.43
C ALA A 250 27.83 16.94 20.74
N GLY A 251 28.99 17.34 20.21
CA GLY A 251 29.47 18.73 20.31
C GLY A 251 28.56 19.73 19.59
N TYR A 252 27.95 19.34 18.44
CA TYR A 252 26.98 20.18 17.72
C TYR A 252 25.61 20.21 18.40
N VAL A 253 25.17 19.10 18.99
CA VAL A 253 23.93 19.05 19.79
C VAL A 253 24.02 20.00 20.99
N THR A 254 25.17 20.07 21.70
CA THR A 254 25.40 21.02 22.77
C THR A 254 25.22 22.45 22.26
N LYS A 255 25.86 22.82 21.15
CA LYS A 255 25.71 24.14 20.53
C LYS A 255 24.28 24.45 20.10
N PHE A 256 23.58 23.46 19.54
CA PHE A 256 22.17 23.59 19.17
C PHE A 256 21.31 23.96 20.38
N ASN A 257 21.54 23.32 21.53
CA ASN A 257 20.80 23.58 22.75
C ASN A 257 21.13 24.96 23.37
N GLU A 258 22.30 25.52 23.08
CA GLU A 258 22.67 26.87 23.49
C GLU A 258 22.04 27.96 22.62
N LEU A 259 21.64 27.61 21.37
CA LEU A 259 21.05 28.53 20.41
C LEU A 259 19.52 28.41 20.46
N ASP A 260 18.86 29.10 21.37
CA ASP A 260 17.37 29.10 21.54
C ASP A 260 16.62 29.79 20.38
N LEU A 261 17.13 29.67 19.16
CA LEU A 261 16.61 30.29 17.95
C LEU A 261 16.02 29.26 16.96
N TYR A 262 16.46 28.02 17.07
CA TYR A 262 16.12 26.96 16.12
C TYR A 262 15.25 25.89 16.75
N GLY A 263 14.12 25.57 16.10
CA GLY A 263 13.27 24.47 16.52
C GLY A 263 13.83 23.09 16.15
N ARG A 264 14.77 23.05 15.19
CA ARG A 264 15.28 21.79 14.63
C ARG A 264 16.74 21.94 14.17
N MET A 265 17.49 20.84 14.29
CA MET A 265 18.82 20.68 13.70
C MET A 265 18.84 19.53 12.71
N PHE A 266 19.43 19.72 11.54
CA PHE A 266 19.78 18.65 10.62
C PHE A 266 21.29 18.43 10.62
N TYR A 267 21.71 17.18 10.80
CA TYR A 267 23.11 16.79 10.76
C TYR A 267 23.32 15.84 9.57
N VAL A 268 24.00 16.35 8.53
CA VAL A 268 24.14 15.65 7.23
C VAL A 268 25.57 15.21 7.04
N TYR A 269 25.76 13.92 6.69
CA TYR A 269 27.09 13.40 6.40
C TYR A 269 27.04 12.27 5.36
N HIS A 270 28.17 12.02 4.66
CA HIS A 270 28.28 10.94 3.69
C HIS A 270 29.23 9.81 4.11
N SER A 271 30.03 9.95 5.16
CA SER A 271 30.96 8.93 5.66
C SER A 271 31.04 8.91 7.19
N GLY A 272 31.20 7.74 7.78
CA GLY A 272 31.24 7.56 9.23
C GLY A 272 29.87 7.16 9.81
N GLU A 273 29.70 7.39 11.10
CA GLU A 273 28.48 7.06 11.86
C GLU A 273 28.20 8.11 12.91
N ALA A 274 26.93 8.51 13.02
CA ALA A 274 26.47 9.47 14.01
C ALA A 274 25.06 9.14 14.48
N ASN A 275 24.85 9.11 15.80
CA ASN A 275 23.56 8.85 16.44
C ASN A 275 23.34 9.82 17.60
N THR A 276 22.08 10.16 17.85
CA THR A 276 21.64 11.02 18.96
C THR A 276 20.28 10.56 19.47
N GLU A 277 19.98 10.85 20.73
CA GLU A 277 18.66 10.62 21.33
C GLU A 277 17.79 11.90 21.36
N ASP A 278 18.31 13.05 20.91
CA ASP A 278 17.53 14.30 20.85
C ASP A 278 16.61 14.30 19.62
N ASP A 279 15.31 14.18 19.83
CA ASP A 279 14.26 14.11 18.78
C ASP A 279 14.21 15.36 17.89
N ARG A 280 14.78 16.49 18.32
CA ARG A 280 14.87 17.72 17.53
C ARG A 280 16.03 17.68 16.54
N VAL A 281 16.92 16.69 16.65
CA VAL A 281 18.10 16.53 15.80
C VAL A 281 17.86 15.40 14.80
N ILE A 282 17.75 15.75 13.54
CA ILE A 282 17.56 14.79 12.45
C ILE A 282 18.91 14.47 11.81
N VAL A 283 19.33 13.23 11.97
CA VAL A 283 20.57 12.72 11.39
C VAL A 283 20.28 12.16 9.98
N ILE A 284 20.93 12.75 8.96
CA ILE A 284 20.84 12.35 7.56
C ILE A 284 22.16 11.70 7.17
N GLY A 285 22.24 10.39 7.32
CA GLY A 285 23.39 9.59 6.93
C GLY A 285 23.40 9.24 5.42
N PRO A 286 24.43 8.49 4.97
CA PRO A 286 24.72 8.23 3.56
C PRO A 286 23.53 7.72 2.76
N ASP A 287 22.84 6.70 3.25
CA ASP A 287 21.71 6.08 2.57
C ASP A 287 20.52 7.03 2.37
N LYS A 288 20.18 7.78 3.44
CA LYS A 288 19.09 8.76 3.38
C LYS A 288 19.44 9.96 2.51
N LEU A 289 20.70 10.37 2.54
CA LEU A 289 21.19 11.45 1.69
C LEU A 289 21.09 11.07 0.20
N ALA A 290 21.52 9.87 -0.17
CA ALA A 290 21.41 9.40 -1.57
C ALA A 290 19.95 9.34 -2.05
N GLU A 291 19.01 8.92 -1.19
CA GLU A 291 17.57 9.00 -1.48
C GLU A 291 17.12 10.43 -1.76
N LEU A 292 17.45 11.36 -0.86
CA LEU A 292 17.05 12.76 -0.99
C LEU A 292 17.62 13.41 -2.26
N VAL A 293 18.85 13.07 -2.66
CA VAL A 293 19.47 13.55 -3.90
C VAL A 293 18.73 13.02 -5.13
N LEU A 294 18.31 11.74 -5.13
CA LEU A 294 17.50 11.15 -6.20
C LEU A 294 16.12 11.81 -6.26
N ASP A 295 15.44 11.94 -5.14
CA ASP A 295 14.10 12.53 -5.04
C ASP A 295 14.10 14.01 -5.46
N ALA A 296 15.17 14.74 -5.15
CA ALA A 296 15.38 16.12 -5.58
C ALA A 296 15.74 16.27 -7.07
N GLY A 297 15.96 15.15 -7.82
CA GLY A 297 16.35 15.19 -9.23
C GLY A 297 17.76 15.75 -9.48
N LEU A 298 18.66 15.70 -8.50
CA LEU A 298 20.00 16.32 -8.55
C LEU A 298 21.07 15.42 -9.15
N THR A 299 20.73 14.23 -9.65
CA THR A 299 21.70 13.27 -10.23
C THR A 299 22.52 13.89 -11.36
N ASN A 300 21.86 14.61 -12.30
CA ASN A 300 22.57 15.26 -13.39
C ASN A 300 23.49 16.40 -12.95
N TRP A 301 23.12 17.12 -11.90
CA TRP A 301 23.98 18.13 -11.28
C TRP A 301 25.24 17.47 -10.71
N LEU A 302 25.04 16.37 -9.96
CA LEU A 302 26.12 15.62 -9.34
C LEU A 302 27.09 15.05 -10.36
N ILE A 303 26.59 14.40 -11.43
CA ILE A 303 27.43 13.90 -12.53
C ILE A 303 28.32 15.00 -13.10
N ARG A 304 27.73 16.17 -13.41
CA ARG A 304 28.53 17.29 -13.96
C ARG A 304 29.56 17.86 -13.01
N LYS A 305 29.35 17.71 -11.70
CA LYS A 305 30.29 18.22 -10.69
C LYS A 305 31.51 17.33 -10.52
N VAL A 306 31.37 16.02 -10.70
CA VAL A 306 32.45 15.06 -10.47
C VAL A 306 33.07 14.52 -11.76
N SER A 307 32.58 14.93 -12.96
CA SER A 307 33.17 14.61 -14.27
C SER A 307 34.35 15.60 -14.62
#